data_c61e35e7c112219df5decf3e17feddad
#
_entry.id   c61e35e7c112219df5decf3e17feddad
#
_cell.length_a   1.000
_cell.length_b   1.000
_cell.length_c   1.000
_cell.angle_alpha   90.00
_cell.angle_beta   90.00
_cell.angle_gamma   90.00
#
_symmetry.space_group_name_H-M   'P 1'
#
loop_
_entity.id
_entity.type
_entity.pdbx_description
1 polymer ?
#
loop_
_entity_poly.entity_id
_entity_poly.type
_entity_poly.pdbx_seq_one_letter_code
_entity_poly.pdbx_strand_id
1 'polypeptide(L)'
;MRKISIIIMVCGCIAATACSTLGKYQPVEEVSSTLYGDVAGADSQQSIANFSWKEIFTDPALQDIIGIALENNLDLKIAQEHINQAQAQLTGARLAYIPTLSVTPYDEAVFSGRDLGTVSNSYDFNISSTWQLNIFRLINNQKSAKASVEQMEDYRQAVRSQVVASVANTYYSLLMLDSQLLTAKGMQDDWRESVDVVIALKEAGLADQVAVSQYEANLNSINITVTSLLEQIKTAENAMNLLLAREPGNAVPRGNLISQQVPENIVAGVPALMLTLRPDVRAAQRDLELAHYAKRGALLNFFPQLSISGAGTVLTPLVDVAASLAVPILSAGKNRAAYKAAKSQQEETKLAFTQTLLAAGKEVNDAFLDYENCVKLKDEYIGRAQSLDRARKDTEYLMRNSLDKTYLDVLYANTNFLDAQLNAIANRTKMLQSVVTLYTALGGGAI
;
A
#
# COMPACT_ATOMS: atom_id res chain seq x y z
N MET A 1 -33.99 -52.55 -5.56
CA MET A 1 -33.54 -51.87 -6.78
C MET A 1 -34.41 -50.68 -7.17
N ARG A 2 -35.74 -50.78 -7.26
CA ARG A 2 -36.63 -49.65 -7.68
C ARG A 2 -36.58 -48.40 -6.79
N LYS A 3 -36.38 -48.53 -5.49
CA LYS A 3 -36.24 -47.40 -4.54
C LYS A 3 -34.90 -46.63 -4.70
N ILE A 4 -33.83 -47.34 -5.06
CA ILE A 4 -32.51 -46.75 -5.31
C ILE A 4 -32.51 -45.95 -6.61
N SER A 5 -33.18 -46.46 -7.67
CA SER A 5 -33.33 -45.74 -8.94
C SER A 5 -34.13 -44.44 -8.81
N ILE A 6 -35.16 -44.41 -7.94
CA ILE A 6 -35.94 -43.18 -7.69
C ILE A 6 -35.06 -42.12 -6.94
N ILE A 7 -34.26 -42.54 -5.97
CA ILE A 7 -33.36 -41.66 -5.25
C ILE A 7 -32.29 -41.09 -6.20
N ILE A 8 -31.71 -41.90 -7.08
CA ILE A 8 -30.74 -41.45 -8.08
C ILE A 8 -31.37 -40.46 -9.07
N MET A 9 -32.60 -40.71 -9.50
CA MET A 9 -33.33 -39.83 -10.43
C MET A 9 -33.70 -38.49 -9.79
N VAL A 10 -34.13 -38.47 -8.53
CA VAL A 10 -34.43 -37.24 -7.76
C VAL A 10 -33.13 -36.45 -7.50
N CYS A 11 -32.03 -37.11 -7.14
CA CYS A 11 -30.72 -36.47 -7.00
C CYS A 11 -30.21 -35.89 -8.33
N GLY A 12 -30.44 -36.59 -9.45
CA GLY A 12 -30.07 -36.09 -10.79
C GLY A 12 -30.86 -34.85 -11.21
N CYS A 13 -32.17 -34.80 -10.92
CA CYS A 13 -32.98 -33.61 -11.19
C CYS A 13 -32.61 -32.40 -10.31
N ILE A 14 -32.30 -32.64 -9.04
CA ILE A 14 -31.81 -31.58 -8.13
C ILE A 14 -30.44 -31.06 -8.57
N ALA A 15 -29.52 -31.90 -9.03
CA ALA A 15 -28.24 -31.51 -9.56
C ALA A 15 -28.34 -30.68 -10.85
N ALA A 16 -29.27 -31.01 -11.75
CA ALA A 16 -29.45 -30.27 -12.99
C ALA A 16 -30.05 -28.86 -12.78
N THR A 17 -30.97 -28.68 -11.83
CA THR A 17 -31.50 -27.36 -11.46
C THR A 17 -30.52 -26.53 -10.66
N ALA A 18 -29.60 -27.13 -9.88
CA ALA A 18 -28.58 -26.44 -9.14
C ALA A 18 -27.53 -25.74 -10.04
N CYS A 19 -27.20 -26.32 -11.20
CA CYS A 19 -26.25 -25.74 -12.14
C CYS A 19 -26.74 -24.42 -12.77
N SER A 20 -28.05 -24.23 -12.95
CA SER A 20 -28.60 -22.99 -13.54
C SER A 20 -28.77 -21.85 -12.54
N THR A 21 -28.87 -22.15 -11.23
CA THR A 21 -29.04 -21.14 -10.17
C THR A 21 -27.73 -20.62 -9.58
N LEU A 22 -26.61 -21.31 -9.83
CA LEU A 22 -25.29 -20.94 -9.40
C LEU A 22 -24.59 -20.07 -10.46
N GLY A 23 -24.96 -18.80 -10.55
CA GLY A 23 -24.35 -17.83 -11.48
C GLY A 23 -22.81 -17.82 -11.39
N LYS A 24 -22.15 -17.58 -12.53
CA LYS A 24 -20.70 -17.35 -12.57
C LYS A 24 -20.42 -15.92 -12.10
N TYR A 25 -19.28 -15.72 -11.45
CA TYR A 25 -18.76 -14.37 -11.21
C TYR A 25 -18.45 -13.70 -12.55
N GLN A 26 -18.87 -12.47 -12.69
CA GLN A 26 -18.53 -11.59 -13.82
C GLN A 26 -17.73 -10.42 -13.25
N PRO A 27 -16.48 -10.25 -13.67
CA PRO A 27 -15.68 -9.10 -13.28
C PRO A 27 -16.31 -7.80 -13.80
N VAL A 28 -15.97 -6.69 -13.18
CA VAL A 28 -16.28 -5.37 -13.72
C VAL A 28 -15.26 -5.05 -14.82
N GLU A 29 -15.73 -4.83 -16.04
CA GLU A 29 -14.87 -4.61 -17.22
C GLU A 29 -14.88 -3.16 -17.68
N GLU A 30 -15.85 -2.35 -17.24
CA GLU A 30 -16.03 -0.99 -17.71
C GLU A 30 -15.89 0.01 -16.56
N VAL A 31 -15.12 1.07 -16.82
CA VAL A 31 -14.95 2.26 -15.97
C VAL A 31 -15.37 3.48 -16.76
N SER A 32 -16.00 4.44 -16.10
CA SER A 32 -16.41 5.70 -16.75
C SER A 32 -15.20 6.43 -17.35
N SER A 33 -15.31 6.82 -18.61
CA SER A 33 -14.27 7.61 -19.30
C SER A 33 -14.05 8.99 -18.68
N THR A 34 -15.00 9.48 -17.88
CA THR A 34 -14.93 10.78 -17.20
C THR A 34 -14.30 10.69 -15.80
N LEU A 35 -13.85 9.49 -15.37
CA LEU A 35 -13.36 9.27 -14.01
C LEU A 35 -12.14 10.13 -13.66
N TYR A 36 -11.28 10.45 -14.64
CA TYR A 36 -10.13 11.35 -14.47
C TYR A 36 -10.47 12.83 -14.69
N GLY A 37 -11.74 13.19 -14.90
CA GLY A 37 -12.13 14.55 -15.27
C GLY A 37 -11.46 14.99 -16.57
N ASP A 38 -10.94 16.22 -16.59
CA ASP A 38 -10.35 16.84 -17.80
C ASP A 38 -8.93 16.32 -18.13
N VAL A 39 -8.30 15.54 -17.22
CA VAL A 39 -6.93 15.02 -17.41
C VAL A 39 -6.87 13.68 -18.14
N ALA A 40 -8.01 13.11 -18.52
CA ALA A 40 -8.08 11.89 -19.29
C ALA A 40 -7.40 12.05 -20.66
N GLY A 41 -6.38 11.26 -20.93
CA GLY A 41 -5.67 11.24 -22.21
C GLY A 41 -6.35 10.28 -23.21
N ALA A 42 -6.25 10.61 -24.51
CA ALA A 42 -6.82 9.77 -25.58
C ALA A 42 -5.95 8.52 -25.88
N ASP A 43 -4.66 8.53 -25.55
CA ASP A 43 -3.72 7.47 -25.88
C ASP A 43 -3.28 6.69 -24.63
N SER A 44 -3.69 5.43 -24.57
CA SER A 44 -3.33 4.52 -23.48
C SER A 44 -1.87 4.06 -23.50
N GLN A 45 -1.21 4.11 -24.67
CA GLN A 45 0.18 3.65 -24.82
C GLN A 45 1.18 4.67 -24.29
N GLN A 46 0.82 5.95 -24.25
CA GLN A 46 1.67 7.02 -23.75
C GLN A 46 1.51 7.29 -22.25
N SER A 47 0.68 6.51 -21.55
CA SER A 47 0.55 6.65 -20.09
C SER A 47 1.86 6.37 -19.37
N ILE A 48 2.23 7.24 -18.43
CA ILE A 48 3.41 7.07 -17.57
C ILE A 48 3.39 5.74 -16.79
N ALA A 49 2.22 5.17 -16.55
CA ALA A 49 2.07 3.87 -15.87
C ALA A 49 2.67 2.68 -16.63
N ASN A 50 2.83 2.80 -17.95
CA ASN A 50 3.39 1.74 -18.79
C ASN A 50 4.93 1.69 -18.74
N PHE A 51 5.57 2.74 -18.19
CA PHE A 51 7.01 2.79 -18.08
C PHE A 51 7.48 2.07 -16.81
N SER A 52 8.62 1.42 -16.91
CA SER A 52 9.31 0.89 -15.74
C SER A 52 9.76 2.03 -14.82
N TRP A 53 9.79 1.78 -13.51
CA TRP A 53 10.34 2.76 -12.56
C TRP A 53 11.78 3.18 -12.90
N LYS A 54 12.57 2.32 -13.56
CA LYS A 54 13.93 2.64 -14.04
C LYS A 54 13.95 3.67 -15.16
N GLU A 55 12.90 3.74 -15.96
CA GLU A 55 12.77 4.73 -17.04
C GLU A 55 12.29 6.08 -16.51
N ILE A 56 11.48 6.05 -15.44
CA ILE A 56 10.98 7.27 -14.77
C ILE A 56 12.06 7.89 -13.88
N PHE A 57 12.71 7.08 -13.04
CA PHE A 57 13.73 7.53 -12.09
C PHE A 57 15.13 7.31 -12.67
N THR A 58 15.66 8.34 -13.35
CA THR A 58 16.92 8.24 -14.10
C THR A 58 18.18 8.40 -13.25
N ASP A 59 18.05 8.79 -11.96
CA ASP A 59 19.20 8.91 -11.05
C ASP A 59 19.74 7.52 -10.66
N PRO A 60 21.00 7.18 -10.98
CA PRO A 60 21.58 5.89 -10.65
C PRO A 60 21.57 5.58 -9.15
N ALA A 61 21.82 6.59 -8.31
CA ALA A 61 21.81 6.41 -6.85
C ALA A 61 20.40 6.06 -6.35
N LEU A 62 19.36 6.69 -6.89
CA LEU A 62 17.97 6.33 -6.57
C LEU A 62 17.62 4.93 -7.07
N GLN A 63 18.06 4.55 -8.28
CA GLN A 63 17.81 3.22 -8.82
C GLN A 63 18.44 2.12 -7.95
N ASP A 64 19.67 2.33 -7.49
CA ASP A 64 20.36 1.39 -6.59
C ASP A 64 19.62 1.24 -5.26
N ILE A 65 19.18 2.36 -4.66
CA ILE A 65 18.45 2.36 -3.40
C ILE A 65 17.09 1.64 -3.56
N ILE A 66 16.35 1.91 -4.64
CA ILE A 66 15.09 1.19 -4.93
C ILE A 66 15.37 -0.31 -5.10
N GLY A 67 16.44 -0.68 -5.81
CA GLY A 67 16.83 -2.08 -5.96
C GLY A 67 17.06 -2.77 -4.61
N ILE A 68 17.84 -2.15 -3.73
CA ILE A 68 18.09 -2.65 -2.37
C ILE A 68 16.80 -2.76 -1.56
N ALA A 69 15.91 -1.76 -1.65
CA ALA A 69 14.63 -1.78 -0.96
C ALA A 69 13.75 -2.95 -1.43
N LEU A 70 13.64 -3.16 -2.74
CA LEU A 70 12.84 -4.23 -3.31
C LEU A 70 13.32 -5.63 -2.91
N GLU A 71 14.61 -5.80 -2.63
CA GLU A 71 15.18 -7.07 -2.16
C GLU A 71 15.02 -7.28 -0.66
N ASN A 72 15.15 -6.22 0.14
CA ASN A 72 15.30 -6.34 1.58
C ASN A 72 14.10 -5.90 2.40
N ASN A 73 13.22 -5.05 1.87
CA ASN A 73 12.11 -4.45 2.59
C ASN A 73 11.24 -5.51 3.29
N LEU A 74 10.94 -5.26 4.57
CA LEU A 74 10.23 -6.22 5.42
C LEU A 74 8.75 -6.32 5.05
N ASP A 75 8.11 -5.25 4.61
CA ASP A 75 6.69 -5.27 4.21
C ASP A 75 6.49 -6.15 2.97
N LEU A 76 7.45 -6.13 2.02
CA LEU A 76 7.45 -7.04 0.87
C LEU A 76 7.63 -8.50 1.27
N LYS A 77 8.48 -8.78 2.25
CA LYS A 77 8.67 -10.13 2.79
C LYS A 77 7.42 -10.61 3.51
N ILE A 78 6.78 -9.75 4.31
CA ILE A 78 5.49 -10.04 4.96
C ILE A 78 4.40 -10.30 3.91
N ALA A 79 4.31 -9.48 2.86
CA ALA A 79 3.36 -9.69 1.78
C ALA A 79 3.59 -11.04 1.06
N GLN A 80 4.85 -11.48 0.91
CA GLN A 80 5.16 -12.82 0.39
C GLN A 80 4.66 -13.93 1.32
N GLU A 81 4.78 -13.78 2.64
CA GLU A 81 4.26 -14.76 3.59
C GLU A 81 2.73 -14.84 3.58
N HIS A 82 2.04 -13.72 3.31
CA HIS A 82 0.59 -13.75 3.08
C HIS A 82 0.19 -14.59 1.86
N ILE A 83 0.98 -14.53 0.77
CA ILE A 83 0.80 -15.42 -0.39
C ILE A 83 1.02 -16.87 0.00
N ASN A 84 2.08 -17.18 0.75
CA ASN A 84 2.38 -18.54 1.22
C ASN A 84 1.24 -19.09 2.09
N GLN A 85 0.66 -18.28 2.97
CA GLN A 85 -0.51 -18.64 3.77
C GLN A 85 -1.74 -18.93 2.90
N ALA A 86 -2.03 -18.07 1.91
CA ALA A 86 -3.15 -18.27 0.99
C ALA A 86 -2.95 -19.55 0.14
N GLN A 87 -1.73 -19.82 -0.31
CA GLN A 87 -1.40 -21.06 -1.04
C GLN A 87 -1.58 -22.32 -0.18
N ALA A 88 -1.22 -22.26 1.10
CA ALA A 88 -1.46 -23.35 2.05
C ALA A 88 -2.97 -23.59 2.23
N GLN A 89 -3.78 -22.52 2.33
CA GLN A 89 -5.25 -22.61 2.38
C GLN A 89 -5.84 -23.21 1.09
N LEU A 90 -5.33 -22.82 -0.08
CA LEU A 90 -5.73 -23.40 -1.36
C LEU A 90 -5.37 -24.90 -1.43
N THR A 91 -4.21 -25.29 -0.92
CA THR A 91 -3.81 -26.70 -0.82
C THR A 91 -4.75 -27.45 0.11
N GLY A 92 -5.11 -26.90 1.27
CA GLY A 92 -6.14 -27.46 2.15
C GLY A 92 -7.48 -27.61 1.47
N ALA A 93 -7.93 -26.60 0.70
CA ALA A 93 -9.17 -26.67 -0.06
C ALA A 93 -9.15 -27.75 -1.18
N ARG A 94 -7.98 -28.00 -1.79
CA ARG A 94 -7.76 -29.09 -2.75
C ARG A 94 -7.77 -30.46 -2.08
N LEU A 95 -7.12 -30.58 -0.91
CA LEU A 95 -7.09 -31.83 -0.15
C LEU A 95 -8.43 -32.19 0.52
N ALA A 96 -9.35 -31.23 0.66
CA ALA A 96 -10.70 -31.48 1.18
C ALA A 96 -11.56 -32.44 0.31
N TYR A 97 -11.10 -32.79 -0.89
CA TYR A 97 -11.66 -33.85 -1.70
C TYR A 97 -11.28 -35.26 -1.21
N ILE A 98 -10.36 -35.40 -0.27
CA ILE A 98 -9.88 -36.66 0.30
C ILE A 98 -10.53 -36.80 1.70
N PRO A 99 -10.94 -38.03 2.10
CA PRO A 99 -11.47 -38.26 3.44
C PRO A 99 -10.42 -38.00 4.52
N THR A 100 -10.86 -37.49 5.65
CA THR A 100 -10.01 -37.37 6.83
C THR A 100 -9.93 -38.69 7.56
N LEU A 101 -8.74 -39.05 8.06
CA LEU A 101 -8.49 -40.17 8.91
C LEU A 101 -7.95 -39.69 10.26
N SER A 102 -8.58 -40.13 11.34
CA SER A 102 -8.14 -39.82 12.70
C SER A 102 -7.98 -41.10 13.51
N VAL A 103 -6.93 -41.16 14.30
CA VAL A 103 -6.63 -42.22 15.26
C VAL A 103 -6.62 -41.60 16.63
N THR A 104 -7.53 -42.07 17.50
CA THR A 104 -7.64 -41.55 18.86
C THR A 104 -7.41 -42.68 19.86
N PRO A 105 -6.46 -42.60 20.79
CA PRO A 105 -6.33 -43.55 21.89
C PRO A 105 -7.64 -43.56 22.69
N TYR A 106 -8.09 -44.72 23.01
CA TYR A 106 -9.32 -44.92 23.78
C TYR A 106 -9.04 -45.81 24.97
N ASP A 107 -9.40 -45.34 26.16
CA ASP A 107 -9.31 -46.07 27.41
C ASP A 107 -10.71 -46.15 27.96
N GLU A 108 -11.25 -47.38 28.08
CA GLU A 108 -12.56 -47.64 28.69
C GLU A 108 -12.37 -48.38 29.99
N ALA A 109 -12.68 -47.72 31.07
CA ALA A 109 -12.83 -48.36 32.39
C ALA A 109 -14.28 -48.83 32.58
N VAL A 110 -14.54 -50.13 32.36
CA VAL A 110 -15.87 -50.71 32.59
C VAL A 110 -16.00 -51.15 34.06
N PHE A 111 -16.86 -50.45 34.80
CA PHE A 111 -17.25 -50.84 36.13
C PHE A 111 -18.42 -51.82 36.07
N SER A 112 -18.15 -53.11 36.22
CA SER A 112 -19.20 -54.13 36.20
C SER A 112 -19.41 -54.81 37.56
N GLY A 113 -20.65 -54.76 38.02
CA GLY A 113 -21.08 -55.54 39.17
C GLY A 113 -21.48 -54.75 40.42
N ARG A 114 -22.28 -55.37 41.32
CA ARG A 114 -22.72 -54.84 42.61
C ARG A 114 -21.57 -54.69 43.64
N ASP A 115 -20.42 -55.31 43.37
CA ASP A 115 -19.20 -55.17 44.16
C ASP A 115 -18.15 -54.45 43.29
N LEU A 116 -17.64 -53.32 43.79
CA LEU A 116 -16.65 -52.41 43.15
C LEU A 116 -15.26 -53.05 42.92
N GLY A 117 -15.19 -54.36 42.56
CA GLY A 117 -13.97 -55.14 42.61
C GLY A 117 -13.28 -55.50 41.29
N THR A 118 -13.87 -55.31 40.15
CA THR A 118 -13.21 -55.65 38.85
C THR A 118 -13.23 -54.42 37.92
N VAL A 119 -12.11 -53.71 37.91
CA VAL A 119 -11.81 -52.72 36.89
C VAL A 119 -11.13 -53.43 35.72
N SER A 120 -11.80 -53.55 34.62
CA SER A 120 -11.18 -54.03 33.35
C SER A 120 -10.80 -52.78 32.56
N ASN A 121 -9.50 -52.47 32.50
CA ASN A 121 -9.01 -51.42 31.62
C ASN A 121 -8.68 -52.05 30.26
N SER A 122 -9.31 -51.58 29.20
CA SER A 122 -8.95 -51.95 27.84
C SER A 122 -8.41 -50.74 27.12
N TYR A 123 -7.14 -50.81 26.72
CA TYR A 123 -6.52 -49.80 25.86
C TYR A 123 -6.72 -50.20 24.41
N ASP A 124 -7.36 -49.35 23.63
CA ASP A 124 -7.51 -49.55 22.19
C ASP A 124 -7.36 -48.25 21.43
N PHE A 125 -7.17 -48.31 20.13
CA PHE A 125 -7.12 -47.14 19.24
C PHE A 125 -8.37 -47.12 18.37
N ASN A 126 -9.17 -46.07 18.53
CA ASN A 126 -10.30 -45.80 17.66
C ASN A 126 -9.82 -45.17 16.37
N ILE A 127 -10.05 -45.82 15.25
CA ILE A 127 -9.76 -45.31 13.91
C ILE A 127 -11.09 -44.82 13.34
N SER A 128 -11.18 -43.52 13.04
CA SER A 128 -12.37 -42.94 12.41
C SER A 128 -12.00 -42.21 11.14
N SER A 129 -12.83 -42.38 10.11
CA SER A 129 -12.74 -41.66 8.84
C SER A 129 -14.02 -40.95 8.57
N THR A 130 -13.93 -39.69 8.14
CA THR A 130 -15.09 -38.89 7.75
C THR A 130 -14.83 -38.22 6.40
N TRP A 131 -15.79 -38.38 5.49
CA TRP A 131 -15.74 -37.75 4.19
C TRP A 131 -17.05 -37.01 3.90
N GLN A 132 -16.98 -35.69 3.80
CA GLN A 132 -18.11 -34.84 3.47
C GLN A 132 -18.12 -34.53 1.97
N LEU A 133 -18.94 -35.21 1.23
CA LEU A 133 -19.10 -35.12 -0.23
C LEU A 133 -20.13 -34.05 -0.62
N ASN A 134 -19.81 -32.79 -0.39
CA ASN A 134 -20.57 -31.70 -0.99
C ASN A 134 -19.75 -31.10 -2.15
N ILE A 135 -19.82 -31.71 -3.33
CA ILE A 135 -19.00 -31.34 -4.49
C ILE A 135 -19.15 -29.86 -4.85
N PHE A 136 -20.37 -29.31 -4.79
CA PHE A 136 -20.57 -27.87 -5.09
C PHE A 136 -19.88 -26.97 -4.07
N ARG A 137 -19.87 -27.35 -2.80
CA ARG A 137 -19.18 -26.62 -1.73
C ARG A 137 -17.67 -26.74 -1.86
N LEU A 138 -17.17 -27.93 -2.18
CA LEU A 138 -15.73 -28.14 -2.41
C LEU A 138 -15.23 -27.30 -3.58
N ILE A 139 -15.94 -27.29 -4.72
CA ILE A 139 -15.60 -26.45 -5.87
C ILE A 139 -15.67 -24.95 -5.50
N ASN A 140 -16.70 -24.55 -4.75
CA ASN A 140 -16.85 -23.16 -4.33
C ASN A 140 -15.70 -22.72 -3.42
N ASN A 141 -15.34 -23.55 -2.42
CA ASN A 141 -14.25 -23.27 -1.49
C ASN A 141 -12.90 -23.23 -2.20
N GLN A 142 -12.65 -24.13 -3.15
CA GLN A 142 -11.43 -24.14 -3.95
C GLN A 142 -11.32 -22.87 -4.81
N LYS A 143 -12.42 -22.43 -5.44
CA LYS A 143 -12.43 -21.17 -6.22
C LYS A 143 -12.21 -19.96 -5.33
N SER A 144 -12.87 -19.92 -4.17
CA SER A 144 -12.68 -18.87 -3.18
C SER A 144 -11.21 -18.82 -2.71
N ALA A 145 -10.61 -19.97 -2.37
CA ALA A 145 -9.21 -20.02 -1.96
C ALA A 145 -8.25 -19.61 -3.10
N LYS A 146 -8.56 -19.94 -4.36
CA LYS A 146 -7.78 -19.48 -5.52
C LYS A 146 -7.87 -17.95 -5.66
N ALA A 147 -9.07 -17.37 -5.58
CA ALA A 147 -9.27 -15.93 -5.63
C ALA A 147 -8.54 -15.21 -4.48
N SER A 148 -8.45 -15.85 -3.30
CA SER A 148 -7.67 -15.33 -2.18
C SER A 148 -6.15 -15.31 -2.46
N VAL A 149 -5.60 -16.32 -3.15
CA VAL A 149 -4.19 -16.30 -3.58
C VAL A 149 -3.95 -15.14 -4.55
N GLU A 150 -4.81 -15.00 -5.57
CA GLU A 150 -4.70 -13.91 -6.55
C GLU A 150 -4.84 -12.53 -5.89
N GLN A 151 -5.70 -12.39 -4.86
CA GLN A 151 -5.80 -11.19 -4.05
C GLN A 151 -4.49 -10.85 -3.31
N MET A 152 -3.84 -11.86 -2.71
CA MET A 152 -2.57 -11.64 -2.02
C MET A 152 -1.42 -11.30 -2.99
N GLU A 153 -1.45 -11.82 -4.22
CA GLU A 153 -0.52 -11.44 -5.28
C GLU A 153 -0.72 -9.96 -5.68
N ASP A 154 -1.97 -9.52 -5.86
CA ASP A 154 -2.30 -8.12 -6.13
C ASP A 154 -1.90 -7.21 -4.95
N TYR A 155 -2.12 -7.66 -3.71
CA TYR A 155 -1.68 -6.95 -2.50
C TYR A 155 -0.16 -6.79 -2.45
N ARG A 156 0.62 -7.86 -2.71
CA ARG A 156 2.08 -7.77 -2.77
C ARG A 156 2.54 -6.76 -3.82
N GLN A 157 1.85 -6.70 -4.95
CA GLN A 157 2.15 -5.74 -6.01
C GLN A 157 1.85 -4.29 -5.56
N ALA A 158 0.76 -4.07 -4.82
CA ALA A 158 0.46 -2.77 -4.21
C ALA A 158 1.55 -2.35 -3.21
N VAL A 159 1.99 -3.26 -2.34
CA VAL A 159 3.10 -3.01 -1.40
C VAL A 159 4.39 -2.67 -2.16
N ARG A 160 4.68 -3.37 -3.26
CA ARG A 160 5.86 -3.07 -4.10
C ARG A 160 5.82 -1.65 -4.66
N SER A 161 4.70 -1.24 -5.23
CA SER A 161 4.52 0.13 -5.76
C SER A 161 4.67 1.17 -4.65
N GLN A 162 4.09 0.89 -3.47
CA GLN A 162 4.20 1.77 -2.31
C GLN A 162 5.64 1.89 -1.79
N VAL A 163 6.42 0.79 -1.77
CA VAL A 163 7.83 0.82 -1.37
C VAL A 163 8.65 1.67 -2.35
N VAL A 164 8.45 1.50 -3.67
CA VAL A 164 9.11 2.33 -4.69
C VAL A 164 8.80 3.81 -4.48
N ALA A 165 7.52 4.15 -4.27
CA ALA A 165 7.10 5.53 -4.02
C ALA A 165 7.69 6.10 -2.73
N SER A 166 7.66 5.34 -1.64
CA SER A 166 8.18 5.78 -0.34
C SER A 166 9.69 6.03 -0.40
N VAL A 167 10.44 5.16 -1.07
CA VAL A 167 11.89 5.33 -1.29
C VAL A 167 12.15 6.57 -2.13
N ALA A 168 11.46 6.74 -3.26
CA ALA A 168 11.66 7.90 -4.14
C ALA A 168 11.31 9.21 -3.44
N ASN A 169 10.19 9.27 -2.72
CA ASN A 169 9.77 10.47 -1.97
C ASN A 169 10.74 10.82 -0.84
N THR A 170 11.24 9.82 -0.10
CA THR A 170 12.23 10.02 0.95
C THR A 170 13.56 10.48 0.36
N TYR A 171 13.97 9.91 -0.78
CA TYR A 171 15.16 10.32 -1.51
C TYR A 171 15.10 11.79 -1.96
N TYR A 172 14.01 12.20 -2.59
CA TYR A 172 13.83 13.60 -3.01
C TYR A 172 13.72 14.55 -1.81
N SER A 173 13.16 14.11 -0.70
CA SER A 173 13.16 14.88 0.55
C SER A 173 14.58 15.08 1.09
N LEU A 174 15.45 14.05 1.03
CA LEU A 174 16.84 14.17 1.40
C LEU A 174 17.60 15.16 0.49
N LEU A 175 17.39 15.09 -0.83
CA LEU A 175 18.00 16.05 -1.78
C LEU A 175 17.54 17.49 -1.51
N MET A 176 16.25 17.67 -1.14
CA MET A 176 15.72 18.97 -0.73
C MET A 176 16.44 19.50 0.49
N LEU A 177 16.52 18.69 1.55
CA LEU A 177 17.13 19.07 2.82
C LEU A 177 18.63 19.40 2.65
N ASP A 178 19.35 18.62 1.83
CA ASP A 178 20.75 18.93 1.51
C ASP A 178 20.91 20.27 0.78
N SER A 179 20.01 20.55 -0.18
CA SER A 179 20.01 21.83 -0.91
C SER A 179 19.66 23.00 0.00
N GLN A 180 18.69 22.81 0.90
CA GLN A 180 18.33 23.81 1.92
C GLN A 180 19.47 24.03 2.91
N LEU A 181 20.13 22.94 3.36
CA LEU A 181 21.29 23.04 4.26
C LEU A 181 22.47 23.81 3.62
N LEU A 182 22.74 23.55 2.33
CA LEU A 182 23.79 24.28 1.60
C LEU A 182 23.46 25.76 1.53
N THR A 183 22.22 26.13 1.21
CA THR A 183 21.75 27.52 1.19
C THR A 183 21.84 28.16 2.58
N ALA A 184 21.38 27.48 3.62
CA ALA A 184 21.39 27.97 4.99
C ALA A 184 22.83 28.17 5.52
N LYS A 185 23.78 27.29 5.17
CA LYS A 185 25.18 27.44 5.53
C LYS A 185 25.84 28.64 4.84
N GLY A 186 25.55 28.85 3.55
CA GLY A 186 26.00 30.06 2.86
C GLY A 186 25.51 31.32 3.56
N MET A 187 24.23 31.38 3.89
CA MET A 187 23.65 32.50 4.65
C MET A 187 24.23 32.60 6.07
N GLN A 188 24.58 31.51 6.72
CA GLN A 188 25.24 31.52 8.03
C GLN A 188 26.61 32.20 7.95
N ASP A 189 27.37 31.93 6.91
CA ASP A 189 28.69 32.56 6.69
C ASP A 189 28.53 34.04 6.35
N ASP A 190 27.58 34.44 5.50
CA ASP A 190 27.22 35.83 5.21
C ASP A 190 26.83 36.61 6.50
N TRP A 191 26.04 35.97 7.39
CA TRP A 191 25.65 36.59 8.66
C TRP A 191 26.78 36.72 9.64
N ARG A 192 27.73 35.78 9.69
CA ARG A 192 28.97 35.94 10.53
C ARG A 192 29.78 37.12 10.11
N GLU A 193 30.05 37.23 8.79
CA GLU A 193 30.75 38.40 8.25
C GLU A 193 30.01 39.72 8.57
N SER A 194 28.67 39.70 8.43
CA SER A 194 27.85 40.88 8.72
C SER A 194 27.89 41.30 10.19
N VAL A 195 27.95 40.36 11.13
CA VAL A 195 28.12 40.66 12.57
C VAL A 195 29.48 41.34 12.82
N ASP A 196 30.54 40.80 12.23
CA ASP A 196 31.89 41.38 12.38
C ASP A 196 31.94 42.81 11.82
N VAL A 197 31.32 43.06 10.66
CA VAL A 197 31.21 44.40 10.05
C VAL A 197 30.42 45.37 10.93
N VAL A 198 29.29 44.97 11.50
CA VAL A 198 28.46 45.88 12.31
C VAL A 198 29.14 46.20 13.65
N ILE A 199 29.92 45.27 14.22
CA ILE A 199 30.73 45.51 15.41
C ILE A 199 31.79 46.57 15.12
N ALA A 200 32.53 46.46 14.00
CA ALA A 200 33.52 47.44 13.58
C ALA A 200 32.88 48.82 13.32
N LEU A 201 31.69 48.87 12.71
CA LEU A 201 30.94 50.12 12.51
C LEU A 201 30.54 50.77 13.84
N LYS A 202 30.16 49.98 14.83
CA LYS A 202 29.87 50.49 16.18
C LYS A 202 31.10 51.06 16.84
N GLU A 203 32.25 50.40 16.73
CA GLU A 203 33.53 50.92 17.26
C GLU A 203 33.94 52.23 16.60
N ALA A 204 33.60 52.40 15.32
CA ALA A 204 33.81 53.65 14.58
C ALA A 204 32.75 54.74 14.86
N GLY A 205 31.73 54.44 15.71
CA GLY A 205 30.64 55.37 16.03
C GLY A 205 29.57 55.50 14.91
N LEU A 206 29.57 54.59 13.92
CA LEU A 206 28.65 54.60 12.75
C LEU A 206 27.47 53.66 12.92
N ALA A 207 27.43 52.82 13.96
CA ALA A 207 26.33 51.98 14.35
C ALA A 207 26.10 51.99 15.86
N ASP A 208 24.92 51.57 16.31
CA ASP A 208 24.58 51.49 17.74
C ASP A 208 24.58 50.03 18.24
N GLN A 209 24.37 49.85 19.56
CA GLN A 209 24.26 48.50 20.17
C GLN A 209 23.03 47.74 19.68
N VAL A 210 21.94 48.44 19.29
CA VAL A 210 20.73 47.83 18.81
C VAL A 210 20.98 47.09 17.48
N ALA A 211 21.76 47.73 16.60
CA ALA A 211 22.20 47.11 15.34
C ALA A 211 22.97 45.79 15.60
N VAL A 212 23.99 45.85 16.46
CA VAL A 212 24.77 44.62 16.81
C VAL A 212 23.88 43.53 17.33
N SER A 213 22.99 43.83 18.29
CA SER A 213 22.09 42.82 18.88
C SER A 213 21.12 42.22 17.89
N GLN A 214 20.67 42.98 16.87
CA GLN A 214 19.80 42.47 15.79
C GLN A 214 20.56 41.53 14.85
N TYR A 215 21.80 41.85 14.46
CA TYR A 215 22.60 40.97 13.63
C TYR A 215 22.99 39.67 14.36
N GLU A 216 23.35 39.76 15.65
CA GLU A 216 23.59 38.57 16.49
C GLU A 216 22.33 37.71 16.61
N ALA A 217 21.14 38.30 16.79
CA ALA A 217 19.88 37.57 16.84
C ALA A 217 19.57 36.81 15.53
N ASN A 218 19.87 37.41 14.36
CA ASN A 218 19.71 36.77 13.07
C ASN A 218 20.74 35.66 12.82
N LEU A 219 22.00 35.85 13.24
CA LEU A 219 23.01 34.79 13.24
C LEU A 219 22.55 33.60 14.10
N ASN A 220 21.97 33.85 15.26
CA ASN A 220 21.40 32.80 16.10
C ASN A 220 20.22 32.12 15.43
N SER A 221 19.36 32.86 14.72
CA SER A 221 18.21 32.28 13.97
C SER A 221 18.68 31.36 12.86
N ILE A 222 19.69 31.74 12.08
CA ILE A 222 20.21 30.85 11.02
C ILE A 222 20.96 29.65 11.62
N ASN A 223 21.65 29.80 12.76
CA ASN A 223 22.24 28.65 13.49
C ASN A 223 21.20 27.63 13.92
N ILE A 224 20.04 28.09 14.40
CA ILE A 224 18.89 27.22 14.72
C ILE A 224 18.41 26.51 13.47
N THR A 225 18.26 27.23 12.36
CA THR A 225 17.82 26.65 11.08
C THR A 225 18.78 25.58 10.57
N VAL A 226 20.10 25.84 10.59
CA VAL A 226 21.11 24.85 10.20
C VAL A 226 21.06 23.61 11.09
N THR A 227 20.92 23.78 12.40
CA THR A 227 20.81 22.68 13.35
C THR A 227 19.56 21.83 13.11
N SER A 228 18.42 22.49 12.87
CA SER A 228 17.15 21.83 12.56
C SER A 228 17.22 21.06 11.24
N LEU A 229 17.85 21.61 10.20
CA LEU A 229 18.04 20.91 8.93
C LEU A 229 18.94 19.68 9.07
N LEU A 230 19.99 19.74 9.87
CA LEU A 230 20.85 18.59 10.17
C LEU A 230 20.08 17.48 10.89
N GLU A 231 19.20 17.83 11.84
CA GLU A 231 18.31 16.89 12.52
C GLU A 231 17.32 16.25 11.53
N GLN A 232 16.69 17.06 10.67
CA GLN A 232 15.75 16.55 9.66
C GLN A 232 16.43 15.61 8.67
N ILE A 233 17.65 15.90 8.24
CA ILE A 233 18.46 15.01 7.39
C ILE A 233 18.66 13.67 8.09
N LYS A 234 19.08 13.66 9.35
CA LYS A 234 19.29 12.42 10.11
C LYS A 234 17.99 11.62 10.27
N THR A 235 16.88 12.29 10.54
CA THR A 235 15.57 11.66 10.63
C THR A 235 15.15 11.04 9.30
N ALA A 236 15.35 11.74 8.18
CA ALA A 236 15.05 11.22 6.85
C ALA A 236 15.99 10.06 6.44
N GLU A 237 17.29 10.10 6.82
CA GLU A 237 18.23 8.98 6.65
C GLU A 237 17.78 7.75 7.45
N ASN A 238 17.31 7.93 8.68
CA ASN A 238 16.76 6.84 9.48
C ASN A 238 15.49 6.24 8.86
N ALA A 239 14.59 7.09 8.33
CA ALA A 239 13.40 6.62 7.61
C ALA A 239 13.78 5.83 6.34
N MET A 240 14.78 6.29 5.59
CA MET A 240 15.31 5.53 4.45
C MET A 240 15.92 4.19 4.89
N ASN A 241 16.73 4.17 5.95
CA ASN A 241 17.32 2.93 6.47
C ASN A 241 16.24 1.91 6.90
N LEU A 242 15.13 2.37 7.47
CA LEU A 242 13.99 1.50 7.78
C LEU A 242 13.40 0.88 6.50
N LEU A 243 13.20 1.67 5.44
CA LEU A 243 12.71 1.16 4.14
C LEU A 243 13.66 0.12 3.52
N LEU A 244 14.97 0.28 3.75
CA LEU A 244 16.02 -0.62 3.28
C LEU A 244 16.25 -1.83 4.21
N ALA A 245 15.51 -1.94 5.32
CA ALA A 245 15.75 -2.91 6.40
C ALA A 245 17.18 -2.88 6.92
N ARG A 246 17.74 -1.69 7.11
CA ARG A 246 19.07 -1.42 7.66
C ARG A 246 18.97 -0.77 9.04
N GLU A 247 20.03 -0.92 9.82
CA GLU A 247 20.12 -0.22 11.11
C GLU A 247 20.15 1.30 10.93
N PRO A 248 19.55 2.07 11.86
CA PRO A 248 19.57 3.52 11.82
C PRO A 248 21.00 4.07 11.93
N GLY A 249 21.22 5.28 11.42
CA GLY A 249 22.51 5.98 11.46
C GLY A 249 23.43 5.70 10.28
N ASN A 250 23.10 4.77 9.38
CA ASN A 250 23.86 4.59 8.15
C ASN A 250 23.63 5.76 7.18
N ALA A 251 24.70 6.26 6.58
CA ALA A 251 24.59 7.28 5.56
C ALA A 251 23.94 6.74 4.28
N VAL A 252 23.10 7.56 3.66
CA VAL A 252 22.40 7.23 2.40
C VAL A 252 23.12 7.92 1.25
N PRO A 253 23.73 7.18 0.31
CA PRO A 253 24.32 7.75 -0.91
C PRO A 253 23.27 8.49 -1.72
N ARG A 254 23.57 9.70 -2.19
CA ARG A 254 22.61 10.50 -2.96
C ARG A 254 23.30 11.51 -3.87
N GLY A 255 22.59 11.87 -4.94
CA GLY A 255 23.01 12.86 -5.91
C GLY A 255 22.70 14.30 -5.48
N ASN A 256 22.42 15.15 -6.46
CA ASN A 256 22.06 16.56 -6.26
C ASN A 256 20.64 16.82 -6.79
N LEU A 257 19.87 17.66 -6.10
CA LEU A 257 18.52 18.06 -6.51
C LEU A 257 18.50 18.74 -7.89
N ILE A 258 19.53 19.54 -8.20
CA ILE A 258 19.58 20.31 -9.45
C ILE A 258 19.76 19.40 -10.68
N SER A 259 20.45 18.27 -10.52
CA SER A 259 20.68 17.32 -11.62
C SER A 259 19.48 16.44 -11.93
N GLN A 260 18.46 16.42 -11.06
CA GLN A 260 17.28 15.57 -11.24
C GLN A 260 16.46 16.04 -12.44
N GLN A 261 16.17 15.12 -13.34
CA GLN A 261 15.33 15.41 -14.50
C GLN A 261 13.85 15.17 -14.16
N VAL A 262 13.01 16.04 -14.67
CA VAL A 262 11.54 15.90 -14.56
C VAL A 262 11.02 15.63 -15.95
N PRO A 263 10.20 14.60 -16.16
CA PRO A 263 9.57 14.36 -17.46
C PRO A 263 8.73 15.59 -17.88
N GLU A 264 8.94 16.08 -19.11
CA GLU A 264 8.23 17.29 -19.59
C GLU A 264 6.81 16.98 -20.09
N ASN A 265 6.58 15.77 -20.58
CA ASN A 265 5.29 15.36 -21.15
C ASN A 265 4.73 14.17 -20.37
N ILE A 266 3.84 14.47 -19.45
CA ILE A 266 3.14 13.45 -18.64
C ILE A 266 1.71 13.31 -19.15
N VAL A 267 1.32 12.09 -19.52
CA VAL A 267 -0.02 11.73 -19.98
C VAL A 267 -0.62 10.73 -19.00
N ALA A 268 -1.82 11.06 -18.49
CA ALA A 268 -2.52 10.18 -17.54
C ALA A 268 -3.03 8.88 -18.20
N GLY A 269 -3.34 8.89 -19.50
CA GLY A 269 -3.93 7.75 -20.19
C GLY A 269 -5.44 7.63 -19.98
N VAL A 270 -5.99 6.45 -20.25
CA VAL A 270 -7.44 6.20 -20.16
C VAL A 270 -7.82 5.56 -18.82
N PRO A 271 -8.95 5.95 -18.20
CA PRO A 271 -9.39 5.41 -16.91
C PRO A 271 -9.55 3.88 -16.86
N ALA A 272 -9.90 3.26 -17.97
CA ALA A 272 -10.08 1.80 -18.06
C ALA A 272 -8.82 1.00 -17.70
N LEU A 273 -7.61 1.59 -17.86
CA LEU A 273 -6.35 0.95 -17.47
C LEU A 273 -6.24 0.71 -15.96
N MET A 274 -6.98 1.43 -15.13
CA MET A 274 -7.00 1.20 -13.68
C MET A 274 -7.32 -0.25 -13.32
N LEU A 275 -8.26 -0.88 -14.05
CA LEU A 275 -8.67 -2.28 -13.80
C LEU A 275 -7.54 -3.28 -14.01
N THR A 276 -6.55 -2.93 -14.82
CA THR A 276 -5.43 -3.83 -15.17
C THR A 276 -4.12 -3.45 -14.52
N LEU A 277 -3.87 -2.15 -14.33
CA LEU A 277 -2.59 -1.65 -13.83
C LEU A 277 -2.59 -1.39 -12.32
N ARG A 278 -3.70 -0.85 -11.76
CA ARG A 278 -3.74 -0.54 -10.33
C ARG A 278 -3.97 -1.78 -9.46
N PRO A 279 -2.99 -2.15 -8.62
CA PRO A 279 -3.12 -3.33 -7.77
C PRO A 279 -4.22 -3.21 -6.71
N ASP A 280 -4.47 -2.00 -6.19
CA ASP A 280 -5.53 -1.73 -5.20
C ASP A 280 -6.93 -1.90 -5.79
N VAL A 281 -7.14 -1.46 -7.04
CA VAL A 281 -8.39 -1.67 -7.78
C VAL A 281 -8.60 -3.15 -8.07
N ARG A 282 -7.53 -3.89 -8.46
CA ARG A 282 -7.60 -5.34 -8.66
C ARG A 282 -7.89 -6.08 -7.36
N ALA A 283 -7.24 -5.69 -6.26
CA ALA A 283 -7.54 -6.27 -4.94
C ALA A 283 -9.00 -6.07 -4.55
N ALA A 284 -9.56 -4.86 -4.74
CA ALA A 284 -10.98 -4.59 -4.48
C ALA A 284 -11.92 -5.40 -5.41
N GLN A 285 -11.52 -5.67 -6.65
CA GLN A 285 -12.24 -6.58 -7.54
C GLN A 285 -12.19 -8.02 -7.06
N ARG A 286 -11.06 -8.47 -6.47
CA ARG A 286 -10.96 -9.78 -5.82
C ARG A 286 -11.83 -9.89 -4.57
N ASP A 287 -11.95 -8.80 -3.79
CA ASP A 287 -12.89 -8.75 -2.66
C ASP A 287 -14.33 -8.98 -3.11
N LEU A 288 -14.73 -8.39 -4.24
CA LEU A 288 -16.05 -8.60 -4.82
C LEU A 288 -16.25 -10.07 -5.29
N GLU A 289 -15.21 -10.68 -5.85
CA GLU A 289 -15.20 -12.08 -6.22
C GLU A 289 -15.33 -13.01 -4.99
N LEU A 290 -14.58 -12.72 -3.93
CA LEU A 290 -14.66 -13.46 -2.65
C LEU A 290 -16.05 -13.34 -2.00
N ALA A 291 -16.63 -12.13 -2.00
CA ALA A 291 -18.00 -11.92 -1.51
C ALA A 291 -19.04 -12.67 -2.34
N HIS A 292 -18.84 -12.80 -3.66
CA HIS A 292 -19.67 -13.65 -4.51
C HIS A 292 -19.56 -15.12 -4.09
N TYR A 293 -18.36 -15.67 -3.84
CA TYR A 293 -18.19 -17.04 -3.36
C TYR A 293 -18.76 -17.24 -1.95
N ALA A 294 -18.65 -16.25 -1.07
CA ALA A 294 -19.26 -16.29 0.27
C ALA A 294 -20.79 -16.38 0.21
N LYS A 295 -21.45 -15.54 -0.61
CA LYS A 295 -22.90 -15.61 -0.86
C LYS A 295 -23.30 -16.97 -1.45
N ARG A 296 -22.53 -17.46 -2.42
CA ARG A 296 -22.75 -18.77 -3.02
C ARG A 296 -22.58 -19.90 -2.00
N GLY A 297 -21.59 -19.82 -1.10
CA GLY A 297 -21.38 -20.73 0.02
C GLY A 297 -22.59 -20.75 0.97
N ALA A 298 -23.15 -19.59 1.28
CA ALA A 298 -24.36 -19.47 2.10
C ALA A 298 -25.60 -20.06 1.41
N LEU A 299 -25.71 -19.92 0.09
CA LEU A 299 -26.77 -20.57 -0.69
C LEU A 299 -26.63 -22.09 -0.66
N LEU A 300 -25.43 -22.64 -0.73
CA LEU A 300 -25.15 -24.08 -0.69
C LEU A 300 -25.56 -24.74 0.63
N ASN A 301 -25.78 -23.98 1.72
CA ASN A 301 -26.34 -24.51 2.97
C ASN A 301 -27.80 -24.99 2.86
N PHE A 302 -28.51 -24.67 1.78
CA PHE A 302 -29.86 -25.18 1.51
C PHE A 302 -29.85 -26.53 0.77
N PHE A 303 -28.71 -26.97 0.24
CA PHE A 303 -28.59 -28.20 -0.53
C PHE A 303 -28.26 -29.40 0.37
N PRO A 304 -28.65 -30.60 -0.04
CA PRO A 304 -28.33 -31.83 0.66
C PRO A 304 -26.82 -32.02 0.84
N GLN A 305 -26.42 -32.55 2.00
CA GLN A 305 -25.03 -32.88 2.32
C GLN A 305 -24.88 -34.38 2.45
N LEU A 306 -24.02 -34.99 1.66
CA LEU A 306 -23.66 -36.40 1.77
C LEU A 306 -22.42 -36.54 2.67
N SER A 307 -22.55 -37.30 3.74
CA SER A 307 -21.44 -37.63 4.62
C SER A 307 -21.25 -39.15 4.63
N ILE A 308 -20.01 -39.58 4.42
CA ILE A 308 -19.61 -40.98 4.58
C ILE A 308 -18.66 -41.03 5.78
N SER A 309 -18.99 -41.86 6.76
CA SER A 309 -18.16 -42.08 7.94
C SER A 309 -17.86 -43.58 8.10
N GLY A 310 -16.64 -43.85 8.54
CA GLY A 310 -16.23 -45.19 8.93
C GLY A 310 -15.56 -45.15 10.31
N ALA A 311 -15.85 -46.16 11.14
CA ALA A 311 -15.22 -46.29 12.43
C ALA A 311 -14.84 -47.76 12.66
N GLY A 312 -13.74 -47.97 13.39
CA GLY A 312 -13.25 -49.29 13.80
C GLY A 312 -12.18 -49.16 14.86
N THR A 313 -11.77 -50.24 15.45
CA THR A 313 -10.66 -50.26 16.39
C THR A 313 -9.55 -51.17 15.87
N VAL A 314 -8.32 -50.98 16.39
CA VAL A 314 -7.16 -51.80 15.98
C VAL A 314 -7.31 -53.24 16.45
N LEU A 315 -7.92 -53.46 17.62
CA LEU A 315 -8.12 -54.77 18.19
C LEU A 315 -9.34 -55.49 17.68
N THR A 316 -10.38 -54.74 17.21
CA THR A 316 -11.61 -55.28 16.60
C THR A 316 -11.81 -54.62 15.22
N PRO A 317 -11.23 -55.19 14.15
CA PRO A 317 -11.21 -54.56 12.82
C PRO A 317 -12.57 -54.64 12.08
N LEU A 318 -13.68 -54.59 12.82
CA LEU A 318 -15.01 -54.39 12.24
C LEU A 318 -15.13 -52.93 11.81
N VAL A 319 -15.06 -52.69 10.52
CA VAL A 319 -15.22 -51.36 9.96
C VAL A 319 -16.72 -51.10 9.75
N ASP A 320 -17.29 -50.30 10.66
CA ASP A 320 -18.65 -49.78 10.44
C ASP A 320 -18.59 -48.63 9.43
N VAL A 321 -19.16 -48.83 8.25
CA VAL A 321 -19.29 -47.77 7.23
C VAL A 321 -20.74 -47.29 7.19
N ALA A 322 -20.94 -46.02 7.51
CA ALA A 322 -22.24 -45.38 7.42
C ALA A 322 -22.22 -44.26 6.36
N ALA A 323 -23.24 -44.26 5.50
CA ALA A 323 -23.49 -43.14 4.60
C ALA A 323 -24.78 -42.43 5.04
N SER A 324 -24.70 -41.13 5.28
CA SER A 324 -25.86 -40.33 5.66
C SER A 324 -26.05 -39.17 4.67
N LEU A 325 -27.33 -38.97 4.26
CA LEU A 325 -27.74 -37.84 3.44
C LEU A 325 -28.57 -36.91 4.33
N ALA A 326 -27.98 -35.79 4.72
CA ALA A 326 -28.66 -34.75 5.51
C ALA A 326 -29.28 -33.71 4.59
N VAL A 327 -30.61 -33.57 4.66
CA VAL A 327 -31.35 -32.51 3.95
C VAL A 327 -31.85 -31.52 5.02
N PRO A 328 -31.40 -30.25 5.00
CA PRO A 328 -31.84 -29.28 5.99
C PRO A 328 -33.25 -28.78 5.69
N ILE A 329 -34.27 -29.51 6.17
CA ILE A 329 -35.69 -29.18 5.96
C ILE A 329 -36.13 -28.00 6.84
N LEU A 330 -35.67 -27.97 8.09
CA LEU A 330 -35.99 -26.90 9.04
C LEU A 330 -34.73 -26.46 9.79
N SER A 331 -34.24 -25.27 9.45
CA SER A 331 -33.03 -24.68 10.08
C SER A 331 -33.33 -23.44 10.95
N ALA A 332 -34.59 -23.31 11.44
CA ALA A 332 -35.06 -22.21 12.28
C ALA A 332 -34.67 -20.82 11.75
N GLY A 333 -34.68 -20.64 10.44
CA GLY A 333 -34.30 -19.37 9.76
C GLY A 333 -32.79 -19.13 9.61
N LYS A 334 -31.94 -19.97 10.21
CA LYS A 334 -30.47 -19.80 10.19
C LYS A 334 -29.88 -19.67 8.78
N ASN A 335 -30.24 -20.59 7.86
CA ASN A 335 -29.74 -20.57 6.49
C ASN A 335 -30.24 -19.34 5.72
N ARG A 336 -31.49 -18.91 5.95
CA ARG A 336 -32.06 -17.73 5.33
C ARG A 336 -31.36 -16.44 5.83
N ALA A 337 -31.07 -16.36 7.15
CA ALA A 337 -30.34 -15.26 7.74
C ALA A 337 -28.90 -15.18 7.20
N ALA A 338 -28.19 -16.33 7.15
CA ALA A 338 -26.84 -16.41 6.59
C ALA A 338 -26.80 -15.98 5.11
N TYR A 339 -27.76 -16.41 4.29
CA TYR A 339 -27.85 -16.00 2.90
C TYR A 339 -28.14 -14.50 2.74
N LYS A 340 -29.08 -13.95 3.54
CA LYS A 340 -29.37 -12.51 3.53
C LYS A 340 -28.15 -11.69 3.94
N ALA A 341 -27.45 -12.10 5.00
CA ALA A 341 -26.23 -11.45 5.45
C ALA A 341 -25.15 -11.45 4.36
N ALA A 342 -24.88 -12.62 3.77
CA ALA A 342 -23.89 -12.73 2.69
C ALA A 342 -24.29 -11.94 1.42
N LYS A 343 -25.59 -11.82 1.12
CA LYS A 343 -26.08 -10.96 0.04
C LYS A 343 -25.83 -9.48 0.34
N SER A 344 -26.12 -9.03 1.56
CA SER A 344 -25.85 -7.64 1.98
C SER A 344 -24.35 -7.35 1.98
N GLN A 345 -23.52 -8.31 2.41
CA GLN A 345 -22.06 -8.20 2.35
C GLN A 345 -21.54 -8.06 0.91
N GLN A 346 -22.16 -8.77 -0.06
CA GLN A 346 -21.79 -8.61 -1.47
C GLN A 346 -22.15 -7.22 -2.01
N GLU A 347 -23.31 -6.66 -1.63
CA GLU A 347 -23.68 -5.28 -2.02
C GLU A 347 -22.77 -4.24 -1.35
N GLU A 348 -22.40 -4.43 -0.07
CA GLU A 348 -21.42 -3.59 0.63
C GLU A 348 -20.06 -3.60 -0.10
N THR A 349 -19.56 -4.78 -0.46
CA THR A 349 -18.29 -4.91 -1.18
C THR A 349 -18.36 -4.25 -2.57
N LYS A 350 -19.54 -4.29 -3.23
CA LYS A 350 -19.75 -3.59 -4.50
C LYS A 350 -19.68 -2.07 -4.34
N LEU A 351 -20.28 -1.54 -3.27
CA LEU A 351 -20.17 -0.11 -2.94
C LEU A 351 -18.73 0.28 -2.60
N ALA A 352 -18.02 -0.57 -1.84
CA ALA A 352 -16.61 -0.37 -1.52
C ALA A 352 -15.74 -0.37 -2.79
N PHE A 353 -15.97 -1.27 -3.73
CA PHE A 353 -15.30 -1.26 -5.04
C PHE A 353 -15.53 0.06 -5.80
N THR A 354 -16.79 0.53 -5.84
CA THR A 354 -17.12 1.82 -6.47
C THR A 354 -16.40 2.97 -5.76
N GLN A 355 -16.33 2.96 -4.44
CA GLN A 355 -15.59 3.94 -3.65
C GLN A 355 -14.09 3.93 -3.98
N THR A 356 -13.48 2.74 -4.11
CA THR A 356 -12.08 2.58 -4.50
C THR A 356 -11.82 3.17 -5.89
N LEU A 357 -12.72 2.94 -6.86
CA LEU A 357 -12.59 3.53 -8.20
C LEU A 357 -12.65 5.07 -8.16
N LEU A 358 -13.62 5.63 -7.41
CA LEU A 358 -13.74 7.08 -7.27
C LEU A 358 -12.53 7.69 -6.56
N ALA A 359 -12.03 7.03 -5.51
CA ALA A 359 -10.83 7.47 -4.79
C ALA A 359 -9.59 7.44 -5.70
N ALA A 360 -9.44 6.37 -6.49
CA ALA A 360 -8.37 6.25 -7.46
C ALA A 360 -8.44 7.34 -8.56
N GLY A 361 -9.64 7.65 -9.06
CA GLY A 361 -9.84 8.74 -10.02
C GLY A 361 -9.49 10.11 -9.43
N LYS A 362 -9.93 10.37 -8.19
CA LYS A 362 -9.55 11.58 -7.44
C LYS A 362 -8.04 11.69 -7.29
N GLU A 363 -7.36 10.60 -6.88
CA GLU A 363 -5.91 10.58 -6.67
C GLU A 363 -5.14 10.94 -7.95
N VAL A 364 -5.54 10.39 -9.11
CA VAL A 364 -4.94 10.74 -10.41
C VAL A 364 -5.14 12.21 -10.72
N ASN A 365 -6.37 12.72 -10.56
CA ASN A 365 -6.67 14.10 -10.85
C ASN A 365 -5.90 15.07 -9.93
N ASP A 366 -5.87 14.81 -8.62
CA ASP A 366 -5.14 15.63 -7.66
C ASP A 366 -3.62 15.62 -7.95
N ALA A 367 -3.04 14.45 -8.24
CA ALA A 367 -1.62 14.32 -8.55
C ALA A 367 -1.24 15.07 -9.85
N PHE A 368 -2.11 15.04 -10.85
CA PHE A 368 -1.91 15.78 -12.09
C PHE A 368 -1.98 17.29 -11.87
N LEU A 369 -3.00 17.77 -11.12
CA LEU A 369 -3.12 19.17 -10.74
C LEU A 369 -1.92 19.68 -9.95
N ASP A 370 -1.43 18.87 -9.00
CA ASP A 370 -0.21 19.20 -8.23
C ASP A 370 1.01 19.33 -9.14
N TYR A 371 1.18 18.40 -10.09
CA TYR A 371 2.26 18.48 -11.07
C TYR A 371 2.17 19.74 -11.93
N GLU A 372 1.01 19.98 -12.57
CA GLU A 372 0.80 21.18 -13.40
C GLU A 372 1.05 22.48 -12.64
N ASN A 373 0.56 22.58 -11.40
CA ASN A 373 0.75 23.76 -10.57
C ASN A 373 2.23 23.97 -10.26
N CYS A 374 2.98 22.93 -9.92
CA CYS A 374 4.41 23.02 -9.67
C CYS A 374 5.18 23.46 -10.92
N VAL A 375 4.80 22.97 -12.11
CA VAL A 375 5.39 23.37 -13.39
C VAL A 375 5.08 24.85 -13.69
N LYS A 376 3.82 25.28 -13.55
CA LYS A 376 3.40 26.67 -13.78
C LYS A 376 4.11 27.67 -12.86
N LEU A 377 4.32 27.28 -11.59
CA LEU A 377 4.94 28.14 -10.59
C LEU A 377 6.49 28.08 -10.58
N LYS A 378 7.10 27.16 -11.32
CA LYS A 378 8.56 26.98 -11.36
C LYS A 378 9.31 28.26 -11.68
N ASP A 379 8.93 28.90 -12.79
CA ASP A 379 9.63 30.10 -13.26
C ASP A 379 9.36 31.31 -12.35
N GLU A 380 8.20 31.40 -11.73
CA GLU A 380 7.86 32.44 -10.75
C GLU A 380 8.71 32.32 -9.48
N TYR A 381 8.89 31.11 -8.94
CA TYR A 381 9.75 30.87 -7.78
C TYR A 381 11.22 31.18 -8.09
N ILE A 382 11.71 30.77 -9.25
CA ILE A 382 13.08 31.06 -9.69
C ILE A 382 13.26 32.58 -9.91
N GLY A 383 12.34 33.23 -10.59
CA GLY A 383 12.35 34.67 -10.85
C GLY A 383 12.32 35.49 -9.55
N ARG A 384 11.46 35.08 -8.58
CA ARG A 384 11.41 35.70 -7.24
C ARG A 384 12.76 35.59 -6.54
N ALA A 385 13.35 34.38 -6.50
CA ALA A 385 14.64 34.16 -5.85
C ALA A 385 15.76 35.00 -6.50
N GLN A 386 15.82 35.05 -7.84
CA GLN A 386 16.81 35.85 -8.58
C GLN A 386 16.63 37.36 -8.36
N SER A 387 15.39 37.85 -8.29
CA SER A 387 15.10 39.25 -8.05
C SER A 387 15.48 39.69 -6.64
N LEU A 388 15.20 38.81 -5.65
CA LEU A 388 15.58 39.08 -4.26
C LEU A 388 17.08 38.93 -4.02
N ASP A 389 17.79 38.07 -4.77
CA ASP A 389 19.26 38.02 -4.72
C ASP A 389 19.89 39.32 -5.23
N ARG A 390 19.37 39.87 -6.35
CA ARG A 390 19.79 41.18 -6.84
C ARG A 390 19.51 42.29 -5.82
N ALA A 391 18.26 42.33 -5.33
CA ALA A 391 17.88 43.32 -4.32
C ALA A 391 18.74 43.25 -3.07
N ARG A 392 19.10 42.07 -2.59
CA ARG A 392 19.99 41.83 -1.47
C ARG A 392 21.39 42.46 -1.73
N LYS A 393 21.99 42.08 -2.86
CA LYS A 393 23.31 42.58 -3.26
C LYS A 393 23.35 44.12 -3.43
N ASP A 394 22.33 44.68 -4.07
CA ASP A 394 22.21 46.11 -4.28
C ASP A 394 21.99 46.86 -2.95
N THR A 395 21.17 46.34 -2.05
CA THR A 395 20.90 46.91 -0.74
C THR A 395 22.17 46.92 0.12
N GLU A 396 22.94 45.82 0.11
CA GLU A 396 24.21 45.72 0.81
C GLU A 396 25.25 46.71 0.23
N TYR A 397 25.35 46.80 -1.09
CA TYR A 397 26.23 47.76 -1.75
C TYR A 397 25.89 49.22 -1.39
N LEU A 398 24.61 49.60 -1.42
CA LEU A 398 24.15 50.95 -1.06
C LEU A 398 24.38 51.24 0.41
N MET A 399 24.15 50.29 1.31
CA MET A 399 24.46 50.49 2.74
C MET A 399 25.95 50.77 2.96
N ARG A 400 26.86 50.06 2.27
CA ARG A 400 28.32 50.25 2.42
C ARG A 400 28.84 51.54 1.80
N ASN A 401 28.22 52.07 0.76
CA ASN A 401 28.80 53.15 -0.05
C ASN A 401 28.04 54.49 -0.04
N SER A 402 26.72 54.51 0.21
CA SER A 402 25.93 55.74 0.06
C SER A 402 25.18 56.17 1.32
N LEU A 403 25.08 55.30 2.33
CA LEU A 403 24.28 55.49 3.55
C LEU A 403 22.77 55.69 3.29
N ASP A 404 22.30 55.48 2.04
CA ASP A 404 20.88 55.58 1.68
C ASP A 404 20.06 54.39 2.19
N LYS A 405 20.74 53.29 2.57
CA LYS A 405 20.16 52.10 3.13
C LYS A 405 20.64 51.83 4.54
N THR A 406 19.76 51.37 5.37
CA THR A 406 20.04 51.02 6.75
C THR A 406 20.41 49.54 6.86
N TYR A 407 21.04 49.19 7.99
CA TYR A 407 21.29 47.80 8.34
C TYR A 407 19.98 46.94 8.40
N LEU A 408 18.84 47.55 8.73
CA LEU A 408 17.52 46.89 8.72
C LEU A 408 17.07 46.50 7.29
N ASP A 409 17.38 47.36 6.29
CA ASP A 409 17.07 47.08 4.88
C ASP A 409 17.83 45.82 4.41
N VAL A 410 19.11 45.71 4.78
CA VAL A 410 19.97 44.55 4.47
C VAL A 410 19.43 43.29 5.17
N LEU A 411 19.03 43.43 6.43
CA LEU A 411 18.44 42.32 7.19
C LEU A 411 17.18 41.78 6.52
N TYR A 412 16.23 42.65 6.15
CA TYR A 412 15.01 42.25 5.45
C TYR A 412 15.32 41.64 4.07
N ALA A 413 16.27 42.20 3.33
CA ALA A 413 16.66 41.67 2.03
C ALA A 413 17.24 40.25 2.13
N ASN A 414 18.11 39.99 3.10
CA ASN A 414 18.69 38.66 3.35
C ASN A 414 17.64 37.65 3.77
N THR A 415 16.74 38.01 4.69
CA THR A 415 15.68 37.12 5.16
C THR A 415 14.72 36.75 4.02
N ASN A 416 14.28 37.73 3.22
CA ASN A 416 13.42 37.53 2.08
C ASN A 416 14.07 36.66 0.98
N PHE A 417 15.37 36.86 0.75
CA PHE A 417 16.12 36.04 -0.20
C PHE A 417 16.20 34.57 0.25
N LEU A 418 16.57 34.33 1.52
CA LEU A 418 16.59 32.96 2.08
C LEU A 418 15.24 32.27 1.92
N ASP A 419 14.15 32.95 2.33
CA ASP A 419 12.80 32.41 2.17
C ASP A 419 12.48 32.04 0.72
N ALA A 420 12.81 32.93 -0.23
CA ALA A 420 12.57 32.68 -1.65
C ALA A 420 13.38 31.49 -2.19
N GLN A 421 14.63 31.35 -1.78
CA GLN A 421 15.49 30.22 -2.13
C GLN A 421 14.93 28.89 -1.60
N LEU A 422 14.57 28.86 -0.32
CA LEU A 422 13.99 27.65 0.31
C LEU A 422 12.69 27.25 -0.37
N ASN A 423 11.82 28.22 -0.74
CA ASN A 423 10.58 27.96 -1.47
C ASN A 423 10.82 27.45 -2.90
N ALA A 424 11.82 27.97 -3.60
CA ALA A 424 12.18 27.47 -4.94
C ALA A 424 12.70 26.02 -4.88
N ILE A 425 13.52 25.68 -3.89
CA ILE A 425 13.99 24.31 -3.62
C ILE A 425 12.79 23.40 -3.32
N ALA A 426 11.88 23.83 -2.45
CA ALA A 426 10.69 23.07 -2.07
C ALA A 426 9.75 22.82 -3.27
N ASN A 427 9.50 23.82 -4.12
CA ASN A 427 8.69 23.65 -5.31
C ASN A 427 9.30 22.65 -6.30
N ARG A 428 10.63 22.70 -6.52
CA ARG A 428 11.33 21.71 -7.36
C ARG A 428 11.17 20.30 -6.82
N THR A 429 11.29 20.12 -5.51
CA THR A 429 11.11 18.83 -4.87
C THR A 429 9.66 18.35 -4.99
N LYS A 430 8.69 19.23 -4.73
CA LYS A 430 7.27 18.91 -4.87
C LYS A 430 6.92 18.46 -6.30
N MET A 431 7.54 19.07 -7.32
CA MET A 431 7.38 18.66 -8.71
C MET A 431 7.89 17.24 -8.97
N LEU A 432 9.04 16.84 -8.40
CA LEU A 432 9.56 15.47 -8.49
C LEU A 432 8.66 14.47 -7.74
N GLN A 433 8.19 14.83 -6.55
CA GLN A 433 7.30 14.00 -5.74
C GLN A 433 5.91 13.84 -6.39
N SER A 434 5.39 14.87 -7.08
CA SER A 434 4.13 14.75 -7.81
C SER A 434 4.23 13.78 -9.00
N VAL A 435 5.41 13.67 -9.65
CA VAL A 435 5.66 12.62 -10.65
C VAL A 435 5.61 11.22 -10.02
N VAL A 436 6.20 11.04 -8.83
CA VAL A 436 6.13 9.76 -8.10
C VAL A 436 4.68 9.42 -7.76
N THR A 437 3.92 10.38 -7.24
CA THR A 437 2.51 10.20 -6.87
C THR A 437 1.68 9.85 -8.11
N LEU A 438 1.87 10.57 -9.20
CA LEU A 438 1.15 10.32 -10.46
C LEU A 438 1.48 8.94 -11.03
N TYR A 439 2.76 8.54 -10.99
CA TYR A 439 3.19 7.22 -11.43
C TYR A 439 2.49 6.10 -10.65
N THR A 440 2.45 6.19 -9.32
CA THR A 440 1.77 5.20 -8.49
C THR A 440 0.25 5.26 -8.61
N ALA A 441 -0.33 6.46 -8.68
CA ALA A 441 -1.77 6.66 -8.85
C ALA A 441 -2.30 6.05 -10.17
N LEU A 442 -1.48 6.00 -11.20
CA LEU A 442 -1.81 5.35 -12.47
C LEU A 442 -1.53 3.84 -12.49
N GLY A 443 -0.97 3.28 -11.41
CA GLY A 443 -0.67 1.85 -11.28
C GLY A 443 0.75 1.47 -11.72
N GLY A 444 1.64 2.43 -11.89
CA GLY A 444 3.06 2.20 -12.13
C GLY A 444 3.76 1.53 -10.95
N GLY A 445 4.95 0.94 -11.20
CA GLY A 445 5.68 0.17 -10.19
C GLY A 445 5.18 -1.27 -10.05
N ALA A 446 4.12 -1.61 -10.75
CA ALA A 446 3.57 -2.94 -10.80
C ALA A 446 4.33 -3.84 -11.80
N ILE A 447 5.08 -3.27 -12.75
CA ILE A 447 5.83 -3.95 -13.80
C ILE A 447 7.29 -4.09 -13.40
#